data_5e40b4ddab787bf8ea64b2d31143f43f
#
_entry.id   5e40b4ddab787bf8ea64b2d31143f43f
#
_cell.length_a   1.000
_cell.length_b   1.000
_cell.length_c   1.000
_cell.angle_alpha   90.00
_cell.angle_beta   90.00
_cell.angle_gamma   90.00
#
_symmetry.space_group_name_H-M   'P 1'
#
loop_
_entity.id
_entity.type
_entity.pdbx_description
1 polymer ?
#
loop_
_entity_poly.entity_id
_entity_poly.type
_entity_poly.pdbx_seq_one_letter_code
_entity_poly.pdbx_strand_id
1 'polypeptide(L)'
;ISSIFGNFFIERLGLKDISWSIYVIPVMMWLSGIYNVLNYANVRIGKFKDIALSTIKKAAGLSILQVVLGYFGFGALGLILSQIAFLLLGNKTLISNVLRQYSFTKLTMSELKKTAKRYRAFFLLSLPAALANALVTHLTTLMISVYFNIATLGLYSLTQKVLGIPSSFLGNAVFQVLLKEGCEEKKKTGAMINTFDSTLKKLLIIGLPFFIFIYMAVEPAFEFFFGHEWLIAGLYAKISIPLFAARFIVSSLSAVDTICEKQHLFLIFNLVLLIVTVMIFFIFKSSDFITFLYY
;
A
#
# COMPACT_ATOMS: atom_id res chain seq x y z
N ILE A 1 8.24 -22.67 6.28
CA ILE A 1 7.81 -21.73 7.32
C ILE A 1 6.32 -21.93 7.60
N SER A 2 5.44 -21.94 6.57
CA SER A 2 4.00 -22.14 6.73
C SER A 2 3.62 -23.50 7.36
N SER A 3 4.39 -24.55 7.12
CA SER A 3 4.15 -25.87 7.71
C SER A 3 4.57 -25.98 9.18
N ILE A 4 5.59 -25.23 9.60
CA ILE A 4 6.11 -25.30 10.99
C ILE A 4 5.27 -24.41 11.92
N PHE A 5 4.87 -23.24 11.46
CA PHE A 5 4.10 -22.28 12.25
C PHE A 5 2.58 -22.36 11.99
N GLY A 6 2.15 -23.08 10.95
CA GLY A 6 0.74 -23.13 10.53
C GLY A 6 -0.20 -23.57 11.64
N ASN A 7 0.11 -24.67 12.31
CA ASN A 7 -0.73 -25.20 13.38
C ASN A 7 -0.83 -24.24 14.58
N PHE A 8 0.26 -23.58 14.95
CA PHE A 8 0.28 -22.57 16.02
C PHE A 8 -0.65 -21.38 15.71
N PHE A 9 -0.62 -20.89 14.48
CA PHE A 9 -1.49 -19.78 14.06
C PHE A 9 -2.95 -20.21 13.91
N ILE A 10 -3.22 -21.41 13.39
CA ILE A 10 -4.57 -21.97 13.24
C ILE A 10 -5.29 -22.06 14.58
N GLU A 11 -4.62 -22.57 15.61
CA GLU A 11 -5.20 -22.69 16.94
C GLU A 11 -5.42 -21.34 17.63
N ARG A 12 -4.43 -20.44 17.53
CA ARG A 12 -4.49 -19.13 18.19
C ARG A 12 -5.51 -18.18 17.55
N LEU A 13 -5.71 -18.27 16.23
CA LEU A 13 -6.62 -17.41 15.48
C LEU A 13 -8.02 -18.03 15.27
N GLY A 14 -8.27 -19.23 15.78
CA GLY A 14 -9.56 -19.90 15.62
C GLY A 14 -9.91 -20.28 14.17
N LEU A 15 -8.89 -20.43 13.30
CA LEU A 15 -9.05 -20.64 11.85
C LEU A 15 -9.16 -22.13 11.46
N LYS A 16 -9.69 -23.00 12.34
CA LYS A 16 -9.77 -24.46 12.09
C LYS A 16 -10.47 -24.80 10.78
N ASP A 17 -11.58 -24.10 10.48
CA ASP A 17 -12.38 -24.35 9.27
C ASP A 17 -11.73 -23.85 7.97
N ILE A 18 -10.70 -22.97 8.08
CA ILE A 18 -10.01 -22.34 6.93
C ILE A 18 -8.50 -22.66 6.95
N SER A 19 -8.11 -23.73 7.66
CA SER A 19 -6.70 -24.09 7.86
C SER A 19 -5.89 -24.26 6.57
N TRP A 20 -6.51 -24.77 5.52
CA TRP A 20 -5.91 -24.90 4.18
C TRP A 20 -5.52 -23.54 3.55
N SER A 21 -6.19 -22.43 3.91
CA SER A 21 -5.91 -21.09 3.35
C SER A 21 -4.49 -20.61 3.65
N ILE A 22 -3.88 -21.07 4.72
CA ILE A 22 -2.49 -20.74 5.08
C ILE A 22 -1.51 -21.21 4.01
N TYR A 23 -1.79 -22.34 3.35
CA TYR A 23 -0.94 -22.86 2.28
C TYR A 23 -1.10 -22.08 0.97
N VAL A 24 -2.20 -21.34 0.80
CA VAL A 24 -2.45 -20.49 -0.37
C VAL A 24 -1.71 -19.15 -0.27
N ILE A 25 -1.43 -18.66 0.96
CA ILE A 25 -0.77 -17.38 1.19
C ILE A 25 0.57 -17.26 0.42
N PRO A 26 1.51 -18.23 0.47
CA PRO A 26 2.76 -18.13 -0.28
C PRO A 26 2.55 -18.01 -1.79
N VAL A 27 1.56 -18.73 -2.34
CA VAL A 27 1.22 -18.66 -3.76
C VAL A 27 0.70 -17.26 -4.13
N MET A 28 -0.20 -16.70 -3.32
CA MET A 28 -0.71 -15.34 -3.52
C MET A 28 0.38 -14.29 -3.41
N MET A 29 1.30 -14.44 -2.45
CA MET A 29 2.46 -13.55 -2.30
C MET A 29 3.38 -13.61 -3.52
N TRP A 30 3.65 -14.80 -4.05
CA TRP A 30 4.45 -15.00 -5.25
C TRP A 30 3.80 -14.36 -6.49
N LEU A 31 2.51 -14.58 -6.71
CA LEU A 31 1.75 -13.97 -7.81
C LEU A 31 1.70 -12.43 -7.69
N SER A 32 1.54 -11.91 -6.47
CA SER A 32 1.59 -10.46 -6.21
C SER A 32 2.98 -9.89 -6.48
N GLY A 33 4.03 -10.64 -6.15
CA GLY A 33 5.42 -10.28 -6.49
C GLY A 33 5.64 -10.15 -7.99
N ILE A 34 5.14 -11.12 -8.78
CA ILE A 34 5.18 -11.07 -10.26
C ILE A 34 4.44 -9.84 -10.77
N TYR A 35 3.24 -9.56 -10.25
CA TYR A 35 2.48 -8.37 -10.63
C TYR A 35 3.29 -7.08 -10.39
N ASN A 36 3.93 -6.94 -9.24
CA ASN A 36 4.73 -5.77 -8.91
C ASN A 36 5.91 -5.60 -9.86
N VAL A 37 6.64 -6.68 -10.18
CA VAL A 37 7.74 -6.65 -11.16
C VAL A 37 7.24 -6.21 -12.54
N LEU A 38 6.12 -6.75 -13.01
CA LEU A 38 5.52 -6.37 -14.28
C LEU A 38 5.05 -4.90 -14.29
N ASN A 39 4.50 -4.43 -13.18
CA ASN A 39 4.09 -3.06 -13.01
C ASN A 39 5.29 -2.10 -13.15
N TYR A 40 6.36 -2.32 -12.38
CA TYR A 40 7.58 -1.50 -12.48
C TYR A 40 8.23 -1.57 -13.86
N ALA A 41 8.21 -2.73 -14.53
CA ALA A 41 8.69 -2.84 -15.91
C ALA A 41 7.85 -1.98 -16.88
N ASN A 42 6.52 -1.98 -16.74
CA ASN A 42 5.62 -1.14 -17.54
C ASN A 42 5.75 0.36 -17.22
N VAL A 43 6.01 0.73 -15.95
CA VAL A 43 6.37 2.11 -15.56
C VAL A 43 7.62 2.56 -16.30
N ARG A 44 8.66 1.72 -16.34
CA ARG A 44 9.91 2.01 -17.06
C ARG A 44 9.68 2.23 -18.56
N ILE A 45 8.77 1.47 -19.17
CA ILE A 45 8.39 1.61 -20.59
C ILE A 45 7.48 2.86 -20.81
N GLY A 46 6.84 3.37 -19.73
CA GLY A 46 5.90 4.49 -19.79
C GLY A 46 4.48 4.11 -20.20
N LYS A 47 4.08 2.85 -20.03
CA LYS A 47 2.75 2.31 -20.38
C LYS A 47 1.72 2.54 -19.24
N PHE A 48 1.62 3.78 -18.74
CA PHE A 48 0.74 4.14 -17.61
C PHE A 48 -0.74 3.84 -17.87
N LYS A 49 -1.22 4.05 -19.11
CA LYS A 49 -2.60 3.73 -19.50
C LYS A 49 -2.90 2.24 -19.36
N ASP A 50 -1.97 1.39 -19.78
CA ASP A 50 -2.13 -0.07 -19.70
C ASP A 50 -2.11 -0.55 -18.25
N ILE A 51 -1.28 0.08 -17.40
CA ILE A 51 -1.26 -0.17 -15.95
C ILE A 51 -2.62 0.20 -15.33
N ALA A 52 -3.12 1.41 -15.61
CA ALA A 52 -4.40 1.88 -15.08
C ALA A 52 -5.57 0.99 -15.53
N LEU A 53 -5.65 0.66 -16.82
CA LEU A 53 -6.67 -0.24 -17.37
C LEU A 53 -6.58 -1.66 -16.78
N SER A 54 -5.36 -2.19 -16.61
CA SER A 54 -5.15 -3.50 -15.96
C SER A 54 -5.64 -3.49 -14.51
N THR A 55 -5.34 -2.43 -13.77
CA THR A 55 -5.79 -2.25 -12.37
C THR A 55 -7.32 -2.16 -12.27
N ILE A 56 -7.96 -1.37 -13.13
CA ILE A 56 -9.42 -1.23 -13.16
C ILE A 56 -10.10 -2.54 -13.54
N LYS A 57 -9.62 -3.21 -14.60
CA LYS A 57 -10.16 -4.51 -15.03
C LYS A 57 -10.00 -5.57 -13.94
N LYS A 58 -8.84 -5.57 -13.26
CA LYS A 58 -8.57 -6.46 -12.13
C LYS A 58 -9.55 -6.20 -10.98
N ALA A 59 -9.73 -4.95 -10.57
CA ALA A 59 -10.61 -4.60 -9.47
C ALA A 59 -12.08 -4.92 -9.79
N ALA A 60 -12.58 -4.51 -10.96
CA ALA A 60 -13.95 -4.77 -11.38
C ALA A 60 -14.24 -6.27 -11.51
N GLY A 61 -13.34 -6.99 -12.19
CA GLY A 61 -13.51 -8.43 -12.36
C GLY A 61 -13.43 -9.20 -11.04
N LEU A 62 -12.52 -8.81 -10.14
CA LEU A 62 -12.43 -9.36 -8.80
C LEU A 62 -13.76 -9.19 -8.05
N SER A 63 -14.30 -7.96 -8.03
CA SER A 63 -15.56 -7.66 -7.33
C SER A 63 -16.73 -8.45 -7.91
N ILE A 64 -16.84 -8.50 -9.23
CA ILE A 64 -17.91 -9.27 -9.90
C ILE A 64 -17.81 -10.76 -9.54
N LEU A 65 -16.61 -11.33 -9.64
CA LEU A 65 -16.42 -12.75 -9.35
C LEU A 65 -16.67 -13.09 -7.88
N GLN A 66 -16.28 -12.18 -6.96
CA GLN A 66 -16.59 -12.35 -5.53
C GLN A 66 -18.08 -12.35 -5.24
N VAL A 67 -18.85 -11.46 -5.86
CA VAL A 67 -20.31 -11.42 -5.72
C VAL A 67 -20.94 -12.69 -6.30
N VAL A 68 -20.51 -13.10 -7.48
CA VAL A 68 -21.03 -14.32 -8.13
C VAL A 68 -20.75 -15.57 -7.28
N LEU A 69 -19.50 -15.76 -6.86
CA LEU A 69 -19.15 -16.93 -6.03
C LEU A 69 -19.79 -16.87 -4.64
N GLY A 70 -19.97 -15.66 -4.08
CA GLY A 70 -20.72 -15.46 -2.85
C GLY A 70 -22.19 -15.87 -3.00
N TYR A 71 -22.85 -15.50 -4.11
CA TYR A 71 -24.22 -15.91 -4.42
C TYR A 71 -24.38 -17.44 -4.53
N PHE A 72 -23.38 -18.12 -5.10
CA PHE A 72 -23.35 -19.58 -5.17
C PHE A 72 -22.92 -20.27 -3.86
N GLY A 73 -22.74 -19.55 -2.77
CA GLY A 73 -22.47 -20.12 -1.46
C GLY A 73 -21.03 -20.58 -1.23
N PHE A 74 -20.06 -20.18 -2.06
CA PHE A 74 -18.65 -20.56 -1.91
C PHE A 74 -17.97 -19.94 -0.69
N GLY A 75 -18.58 -18.98 0.01
CA GLY A 75 -18.07 -18.39 1.24
C GLY A 75 -16.62 -17.89 1.12
N ALA A 76 -15.76 -18.24 2.08
CA ALA A 76 -14.36 -17.85 2.11
C ALA A 76 -13.54 -18.40 0.92
N LEU A 77 -13.88 -19.61 0.43
CA LEU A 77 -13.27 -20.19 -0.77
C LEU A 77 -13.48 -19.30 -2.00
N GLY A 78 -14.69 -18.77 -2.18
CA GLY A 78 -15.00 -17.88 -3.29
C GLY A 78 -14.16 -16.62 -3.29
N LEU A 79 -13.90 -16.03 -2.12
CA LEU A 79 -13.04 -14.86 -1.98
C LEU A 79 -11.59 -15.15 -2.39
N ILE A 80 -11.04 -16.28 -1.95
CA ILE A 80 -9.65 -16.69 -2.24
C ILE A 80 -9.48 -17.05 -3.71
N LEU A 81 -10.38 -17.84 -4.27
CA LEU A 81 -10.34 -18.23 -5.69
C LEU A 81 -10.44 -17.02 -6.61
N SER A 82 -11.32 -16.07 -6.29
CA SER A 82 -11.44 -14.81 -7.04
C SER A 82 -10.13 -14.04 -7.05
N GLN A 83 -9.46 -13.93 -5.89
CA GLN A 83 -8.20 -13.22 -5.76
C GLN A 83 -7.09 -13.86 -6.60
N ILE A 84 -6.97 -15.19 -6.59
CA ILE A 84 -6.00 -15.93 -7.39
C ILE A 84 -6.29 -15.75 -8.88
N ALA A 85 -7.54 -15.94 -9.29
CA ALA A 85 -7.95 -15.85 -10.70
C ALA A 85 -7.58 -14.48 -11.29
N PHE A 86 -7.84 -13.39 -10.55
CA PHE A 86 -7.54 -12.04 -11.04
C PHE A 86 -6.08 -11.63 -10.88
N LEU A 87 -5.31 -12.21 -9.96
CA LEU A 87 -3.86 -12.09 -9.96
C LEU A 87 -3.23 -12.71 -11.21
N LEU A 88 -3.79 -13.80 -11.73
CA LEU A 88 -3.32 -14.46 -12.96
C LEU A 88 -3.77 -13.72 -14.22
N LEU A 89 -5.06 -13.43 -14.35
CA LEU A 89 -5.67 -12.87 -15.57
C LEU A 89 -5.34 -11.38 -15.76
N GLY A 90 -5.25 -10.61 -14.68
CA GLY A 90 -4.97 -9.17 -14.72
C GLY A 90 -3.59 -8.82 -15.30
N ASN A 91 -2.67 -9.79 -15.34
CA ASN A 91 -1.29 -9.57 -15.77
C ASN A 91 -1.07 -9.72 -17.29
N LYS A 92 -2.03 -10.25 -18.04
CA LYS A 92 -1.85 -10.59 -19.48
C LYS A 92 -1.35 -9.41 -20.32
N THR A 93 -1.95 -8.23 -20.16
CA THR A 93 -1.53 -7.02 -20.90
C THR A 93 -0.13 -6.56 -20.48
N LEU A 94 0.16 -6.58 -19.19
CA LEU A 94 1.46 -6.16 -18.65
C LEU A 94 2.59 -7.10 -19.09
N ILE A 95 2.33 -8.41 -19.11
CA ILE A 95 3.27 -9.43 -19.62
C ILE A 95 3.53 -9.20 -21.11
N SER A 96 2.48 -9.01 -21.91
CA SER A 96 2.62 -8.77 -23.36
C SER A 96 3.50 -7.57 -23.68
N ASN A 97 3.32 -6.45 -22.94
CA ASN A 97 4.14 -5.26 -23.12
C ASN A 97 5.62 -5.53 -22.81
N VAL A 98 5.91 -6.27 -21.73
CA VAL A 98 7.28 -6.60 -21.33
C VAL A 98 7.93 -7.55 -22.34
N LEU A 99 7.21 -8.60 -22.79
CA LEU A 99 7.73 -9.56 -23.77
C LEU A 99 8.00 -8.93 -25.13
N ARG A 100 7.21 -7.91 -25.54
CA ARG A 100 7.45 -7.18 -26.79
C ARG A 100 8.65 -6.24 -26.71
N GLN A 101 8.94 -5.68 -25.53
CA GLN A 101 10.01 -4.69 -25.36
C GLN A 101 11.37 -5.31 -25.02
N TYR A 102 11.38 -6.47 -24.34
CA TYR A 102 12.60 -7.10 -23.85
C TYR A 102 12.77 -8.50 -24.42
N SER A 103 13.98 -8.80 -24.91
CA SER A 103 14.38 -10.15 -25.30
C SER A 103 15.07 -10.83 -24.12
N PHE A 104 14.51 -11.93 -23.67
CA PHE A 104 15.06 -12.72 -22.55
C PHE A 104 16.08 -13.78 -22.98
N THR A 105 16.26 -13.99 -24.28
CA THR A 105 17.10 -15.05 -24.83
C THR A 105 18.61 -14.84 -24.64
N LYS A 106 19.03 -13.63 -24.26
CA LYS A 106 20.45 -13.27 -24.09
C LYS A 106 20.92 -13.17 -22.63
N LEU A 107 20.09 -13.61 -21.67
CA LEU A 107 20.45 -13.50 -20.25
C LEU A 107 21.41 -14.61 -19.83
N THR A 108 22.62 -14.22 -19.42
CA THR A 108 23.62 -15.12 -18.87
C THR A 108 23.52 -15.19 -17.35
N MET A 109 23.71 -16.36 -16.75
CA MET A 109 23.70 -16.54 -15.28
C MET A 109 24.74 -15.64 -14.58
N SER A 110 25.86 -15.37 -15.24
CA SER A 110 26.88 -14.43 -14.74
C SER A 110 26.34 -13.00 -14.59
N GLU A 111 25.59 -12.50 -15.57
CA GLU A 111 24.97 -11.18 -15.55
C GLU A 111 23.89 -11.07 -14.47
N LEU A 112 23.08 -12.14 -14.29
CA LEU A 112 22.11 -12.22 -13.21
C LEU A 112 22.78 -12.11 -11.83
N LYS A 113 23.86 -12.87 -11.59
CA LYS A 113 24.62 -12.81 -10.34
C LYS A 113 25.24 -11.42 -10.10
N LYS A 114 25.80 -10.79 -11.14
CA LYS A 114 26.38 -9.44 -11.07
C LYS A 114 25.32 -8.41 -10.70
N THR A 115 24.15 -8.49 -11.33
CA THR A 115 23.01 -7.61 -11.04
C THR A 115 22.49 -7.82 -9.62
N ALA A 116 22.29 -9.06 -9.19
CA ALA A 116 21.87 -9.37 -7.83
C ALA A 116 22.86 -8.85 -6.78
N LYS A 117 24.17 -8.98 -7.02
CA LYS A 117 25.21 -8.43 -6.13
C LYS A 117 25.16 -6.89 -6.07
N ARG A 118 24.94 -6.23 -7.22
CA ARG A 118 24.83 -4.77 -7.29
C ARG A 118 23.65 -4.24 -6.48
N TYR A 119 22.48 -4.90 -6.60
CA TYR A 119 21.24 -4.46 -5.96
C TYR A 119 20.95 -5.14 -4.62
N ARG A 120 21.91 -5.84 -4.02
CA ARG A 120 21.74 -6.52 -2.72
C ARG A 120 21.28 -5.57 -1.60
N ALA A 121 21.69 -4.31 -1.63
CA ALA A 121 21.29 -3.30 -0.66
C ALA A 121 19.78 -3.03 -0.67
N PHE A 122 19.12 -3.10 -1.84
CA PHE A 122 17.66 -2.99 -1.93
C PHE A 122 16.98 -4.11 -1.13
N PHE A 123 17.43 -5.34 -1.26
CA PHE A 123 16.85 -6.45 -0.50
C PHE A 123 17.15 -6.32 0.99
N LEU A 124 18.40 -6.07 1.36
CA LEU A 124 18.84 -6.06 2.76
C LEU A 124 18.33 -4.85 3.56
N LEU A 125 18.07 -3.72 2.91
CA LEU A 125 17.61 -2.50 3.59
C LEU A 125 16.13 -2.22 3.35
N SER A 126 15.62 -2.43 2.13
CA SER A 126 14.23 -2.11 1.82
C SER A 126 13.26 -3.14 2.40
N LEU A 127 13.66 -4.41 2.55
CA LEU A 127 12.79 -5.42 3.18
C LEU A 127 12.55 -5.13 4.67
N PRO A 128 13.57 -4.89 5.53
CA PRO A 128 13.34 -4.48 6.91
C PRO A 128 12.58 -3.15 7.03
N ALA A 129 12.83 -2.18 6.12
CA ALA A 129 12.09 -0.93 6.10
C ALA A 129 10.60 -1.13 5.79
N ALA A 130 10.29 -1.97 4.80
CA ALA A 130 8.91 -2.33 4.46
C ALA A 130 8.21 -3.09 5.60
N LEU A 131 8.92 -3.99 6.28
CA LEU A 131 8.42 -4.67 7.48
C LEU A 131 8.13 -3.68 8.61
N ALA A 132 9.05 -2.75 8.90
CA ALA A 132 8.84 -1.71 9.90
C ALA A 132 7.60 -0.85 9.56
N ASN A 133 7.43 -0.45 8.31
CA ASN A 133 6.26 0.30 7.84
C ASN A 133 4.95 -0.49 8.00
N ALA A 134 4.95 -1.78 7.62
CA ALA A 134 3.81 -2.66 7.81
C ALA A 134 3.48 -2.83 9.31
N LEU A 135 4.49 -2.99 10.16
CA LEU A 135 4.32 -3.06 11.60
C LEU A 135 3.68 -1.79 12.17
N VAL A 136 4.09 -0.59 11.76
CA VAL A 136 3.45 0.67 12.17
C VAL A 136 1.95 0.61 11.91
N THR A 137 1.54 0.22 10.72
CA THR A 137 0.12 0.18 10.35
C THR A 137 -0.66 -0.87 11.14
N HIS A 138 -0.13 -2.09 11.25
CA HIS A 138 -0.82 -3.20 11.91
C HIS A 138 -0.77 -3.10 13.44
N LEU A 139 0.34 -2.63 14.02
CA LEU A 139 0.43 -2.38 15.46
C LEU A 139 -0.53 -1.28 15.88
N THR A 140 -0.67 -0.19 15.11
CA THR A 140 -1.67 0.85 15.38
C THR A 140 -3.07 0.24 15.52
N THR A 141 -3.48 -0.59 14.57
CA THR A 141 -4.78 -1.29 14.60
C THR A 141 -4.92 -2.19 15.84
N LEU A 142 -3.90 -2.99 16.14
CA LEU A 142 -3.90 -3.87 17.32
C LEU A 142 -3.93 -3.09 18.62
N MET A 143 -3.13 -2.05 18.75
CA MET A 143 -3.06 -1.22 19.94
C MET A 143 -4.38 -0.50 20.22
N ILE A 144 -5.06 0.01 19.18
CA ILE A 144 -6.40 0.60 19.33
C ILE A 144 -7.39 -0.44 19.88
N SER A 145 -7.37 -1.67 19.39
CA SER A 145 -8.26 -2.73 19.88
C SER A 145 -7.99 -3.13 21.32
N VAL A 146 -6.73 -3.07 21.76
CA VAL A 146 -6.31 -3.47 23.11
C VAL A 146 -6.53 -2.37 24.15
N TYR A 147 -6.17 -1.14 23.81
CA TYR A 147 -6.20 -0.03 24.78
C TYR A 147 -7.52 0.75 24.81
N PHE A 148 -8.28 0.73 23.70
CA PHE A 148 -9.57 1.43 23.66
C PHE A 148 -10.72 0.42 23.64
N ASN A 149 -11.27 0.07 22.48
CA ASN A 149 -12.25 -1.00 22.33
C ASN A 149 -12.48 -1.35 20.86
N ILE A 150 -13.20 -2.46 20.60
CA ILE A 150 -13.50 -2.95 19.25
C ILE A 150 -14.40 -1.96 18.47
N ALA A 151 -15.34 -1.28 19.14
CA ALA A 151 -16.20 -0.30 18.49
C ALA A 151 -15.39 0.90 17.98
N THR A 152 -14.50 1.45 18.81
CA THR A 152 -13.56 2.51 18.42
C THR A 152 -12.66 2.08 17.27
N LEU A 153 -12.17 0.83 17.29
CA LEU A 153 -11.41 0.26 16.18
C LEU A 153 -12.24 0.20 14.88
N GLY A 154 -13.52 -0.14 14.97
CA GLY A 154 -14.44 -0.15 13.82
C GLY A 154 -14.58 1.24 13.19
N LEU A 155 -14.86 2.25 14.00
CA LEU A 155 -14.97 3.65 13.57
C LEU A 155 -13.66 4.16 12.94
N TYR A 156 -12.52 3.90 13.60
CA TYR A 156 -11.20 4.24 13.07
C TYR A 156 -10.87 3.52 11.76
N SER A 157 -11.23 2.24 11.65
CA SER A 157 -11.00 1.45 10.44
C SER A 157 -11.81 1.97 9.25
N LEU A 158 -13.04 2.43 9.46
CA LEU A 158 -13.84 3.09 8.43
C LEU A 158 -13.18 4.39 7.97
N THR A 159 -12.75 5.23 8.94
CA THR A 159 -11.98 6.45 8.67
C THR A 159 -10.75 6.18 7.81
N GLN A 160 -9.94 5.19 8.18
CA GLN A 160 -8.74 4.78 7.44
C GLN A 160 -9.07 4.32 6.01
N LYS A 161 -10.17 3.60 5.80
CA LYS A 161 -10.60 3.18 4.46
C LYS A 161 -11.05 4.36 3.60
N VAL A 162 -11.90 5.23 4.14
CA VAL A 162 -12.46 6.37 3.40
C VAL A 162 -11.37 7.36 2.98
N LEU A 163 -10.46 7.73 3.90
CA LEU A 163 -9.36 8.67 3.61
C LEU A 163 -8.18 8.01 2.89
N GLY A 164 -7.94 6.73 3.15
CA GLY A 164 -6.79 5.99 2.62
C GLY A 164 -6.91 5.67 1.13
N ILE A 165 -8.11 5.33 0.64
CA ILE A 165 -8.31 4.97 -0.77
C ILE A 165 -7.91 6.11 -1.71
N PRO A 166 -8.47 7.34 -1.59
CA PRO A 166 -8.08 8.46 -2.46
C PRO A 166 -6.59 8.80 -2.35
N SER A 167 -6.07 8.84 -1.11
CA SER A 167 -4.68 9.21 -0.85
C SER A 167 -3.69 8.23 -1.46
N SER A 168 -3.95 6.92 -1.33
CA SER A 168 -3.07 5.89 -1.88
C SER A 168 -3.15 5.79 -3.40
N PHE A 169 -4.35 5.94 -3.98
CA PHE A 169 -4.54 5.88 -5.43
C PHE A 169 -3.80 7.02 -6.14
N LEU A 170 -4.02 8.25 -5.70
CA LEU A 170 -3.36 9.43 -6.26
C LEU A 170 -1.85 9.41 -5.96
N GLY A 171 -1.45 9.06 -4.74
CA GLY A 171 -0.05 8.98 -4.34
C GLY A 171 0.74 7.98 -5.17
N ASN A 172 0.19 6.79 -5.43
CA ASN A 172 0.81 5.77 -6.28
C ASN A 172 0.95 6.22 -7.75
N ALA A 173 -0.03 6.94 -8.28
CA ALA A 173 0.06 7.47 -9.64
C ALA A 173 1.20 8.48 -9.77
N VAL A 174 1.29 9.43 -8.83
CA VAL A 174 2.38 10.42 -8.80
C VAL A 174 3.73 9.75 -8.57
N PHE A 175 3.82 8.79 -7.64
CA PHE A 175 5.04 8.00 -7.41
C PHE A 175 5.57 7.36 -8.70
N GLN A 176 4.70 6.74 -9.50
CA GLN A 176 5.10 6.07 -10.74
C GLN A 176 5.64 7.05 -11.79
N VAL A 177 5.00 8.22 -11.91
CA VAL A 177 5.46 9.28 -12.83
C VAL A 177 6.80 9.84 -12.38
N LEU A 178 6.91 10.19 -11.09
CA LEU A 178 8.15 10.69 -10.49
C LEU A 178 9.30 9.69 -10.64
N LEU A 179 9.02 8.39 -10.43
CA LEU A 179 10.03 7.34 -10.59
C LEU A 179 10.58 7.31 -12.01
N LYS A 180 9.73 7.42 -13.03
CA LYS A 180 10.16 7.44 -14.44
C LYS A 180 10.92 8.71 -14.77
N GLU A 181 10.30 9.88 -14.59
CA GLU A 181 10.87 11.18 -14.96
C GLU A 181 12.15 11.49 -14.19
N GLY A 182 12.17 11.18 -12.86
CA GLY A 182 13.35 11.37 -12.03
C GLY A 182 14.52 10.47 -12.40
N CYS A 183 14.26 9.21 -12.82
CA CYS A 183 15.31 8.34 -13.36
C CYS A 183 15.86 8.88 -14.70
N GLU A 184 15.01 9.46 -15.57
CA GLU A 184 15.44 10.03 -16.83
C GLU A 184 16.26 11.31 -16.62
N GLU A 185 15.84 12.21 -15.72
CA GLU A 185 16.59 13.41 -15.36
C GLU A 185 17.95 13.04 -14.75
N LYS A 186 17.97 12.13 -13.77
CA LYS A 186 19.21 11.68 -13.11
C LYS A 186 20.21 11.11 -14.11
N LYS A 187 19.76 10.38 -15.14
CA LYS A 187 20.66 9.88 -16.19
C LYS A 187 21.27 10.98 -17.05
N LYS A 188 20.55 12.10 -17.26
CA LYS A 188 20.98 13.21 -18.13
C LYS A 188 21.88 14.21 -17.36
N THR A 189 21.51 14.54 -16.12
CA THR A 189 22.10 15.64 -15.34
C THR A 189 22.88 15.21 -14.11
N GLY A 190 22.78 13.92 -13.72
CA GLY A 190 23.34 13.39 -12.49
C GLY A 190 22.48 13.63 -11.23
N ALA A 191 21.45 14.47 -11.30
CA ALA A 191 20.53 14.82 -10.22
C ALA A 191 19.07 14.73 -10.70
N MET A 192 18.09 14.88 -9.79
CA MET A 192 16.67 14.89 -10.11
C MET A 192 15.94 16.09 -9.45
N ILE A 193 16.63 17.18 -9.26
CA ILE A 193 16.15 18.34 -8.49
C ILE A 193 14.93 18.99 -9.15
N ASN A 194 14.98 19.19 -10.48
CA ASN A 194 13.89 19.86 -11.20
C ASN A 194 12.60 19.02 -11.18
N THR A 195 12.71 17.70 -11.40
CA THR A 195 11.55 16.80 -11.34
C THR A 195 10.99 16.74 -9.92
N PHE A 196 11.84 16.72 -8.89
CA PHE A 196 11.41 16.74 -7.49
C PHE A 196 10.66 18.04 -7.16
N ASP A 197 11.24 19.19 -7.43
CA ASP A 197 10.65 20.51 -7.12
C ASP A 197 9.33 20.74 -7.87
N SER A 198 9.31 20.37 -9.14
CA SER A 198 8.08 20.45 -9.96
C SER A 198 6.98 19.56 -9.40
N THR A 199 7.32 18.32 -9.00
CA THR A 199 6.35 17.38 -8.44
C THR A 199 5.86 17.85 -7.07
N LEU A 200 6.76 18.30 -6.19
CA LEU A 200 6.40 18.83 -4.88
C LEU A 200 5.46 20.04 -5.00
N LYS A 201 5.77 21.00 -5.88
CA LYS A 201 4.91 22.16 -6.14
C LYS A 201 3.52 21.74 -6.62
N LYS A 202 3.43 20.81 -7.57
CA LYS A 202 2.14 20.28 -8.05
C LYS A 202 1.35 19.57 -6.93
N LEU A 203 2.03 18.79 -6.11
CA LEU A 203 1.39 18.12 -4.96
C LEU A 203 0.84 19.11 -3.94
N LEU A 204 1.56 20.19 -3.66
CA LEU A 204 1.10 21.23 -2.74
C LEU A 204 -0.07 22.03 -3.34
N ILE A 205 0.04 22.45 -4.61
CA ILE A 205 -0.99 23.27 -5.28
C ILE A 205 -2.30 22.49 -5.45
N ILE A 206 -2.24 21.19 -5.74
CA ILE A 206 -3.43 20.35 -5.95
C ILE A 206 -3.88 19.68 -4.66
N GLY A 207 -2.93 19.16 -3.89
CA GLY A 207 -3.21 18.37 -2.70
C GLY A 207 -3.77 19.21 -1.55
N LEU A 208 -3.20 20.39 -1.27
CA LEU A 208 -3.70 21.22 -0.18
C LEU A 208 -5.17 21.65 -0.35
N PRO A 209 -5.60 22.23 -1.50
CA PRO A 209 -7.01 22.53 -1.71
C PRO A 209 -7.92 21.30 -1.63
N PHE A 210 -7.47 20.16 -2.16
CA PHE A 210 -8.21 18.90 -2.10
C PHE A 210 -8.44 18.44 -0.65
N PHE A 211 -7.40 18.44 0.18
CA PHE A 211 -7.54 18.04 1.59
C PHE A 211 -8.30 19.08 2.43
N ILE A 212 -8.21 20.39 2.12
CA ILE A 212 -9.04 21.42 2.72
C ILE A 212 -10.52 21.19 2.39
N PHE A 213 -10.84 20.89 1.13
CA PHE A 213 -12.20 20.56 0.73
C PHE A 213 -12.73 19.32 1.47
N ILE A 214 -11.93 18.25 1.55
CA ILE A 214 -12.31 17.05 2.33
C ILE A 214 -12.52 17.41 3.79
N TYR A 215 -11.67 18.24 4.40
CA TYR A 215 -11.79 18.65 5.79
C TYR A 215 -13.13 19.35 6.08
N MET A 216 -13.61 20.15 5.13
CA MET A 216 -14.91 20.83 5.26
C MET A 216 -16.10 19.89 5.01
N ALA A 217 -15.93 18.89 4.14
CA ALA A 217 -17.02 18.04 3.68
C ALA A 217 -17.12 16.69 4.42
N VAL A 218 -16.10 16.27 5.17
CA VAL A 218 -16.01 14.90 5.69
C VAL A 218 -17.09 14.55 6.70
N GLU A 219 -17.41 15.43 7.64
CA GLU A 219 -18.44 15.18 8.65
C GLU A 219 -19.83 15.03 8.01
N PRO A 220 -20.34 16.01 7.21
CA PRO A 220 -21.61 15.83 6.53
C PRO A 220 -21.63 14.68 5.54
N ALA A 221 -20.50 14.34 4.92
CA ALA A 221 -20.41 13.18 4.04
C ALA A 221 -20.56 11.87 4.82
N PHE A 222 -19.94 11.74 6.00
CA PHE A 222 -20.11 10.55 6.84
C PHE A 222 -21.56 10.39 7.29
N GLU A 223 -22.23 11.46 7.72
CA GLU A 223 -23.64 11.43 8.09
C GLU A 223 -24.54 11.03 6.91
N PHE A 224 -24.29 11.59 5.72
CA PHE A 224 -25.09 11.31 4.51
C PHE A 224 -24.93 9.89 3.99
N PHE A 225 -23.69 9.36 3.93
CA PHE A 225 -23.42 8.04 3.33
C PHE A 225 -23.58 6.87 4.30
N PHE A 226 -23.29 7.08 5.59
CA PHE A 226 -23.26 6.01 6.59
C PHE A 226 -24.35 6.15 7.65
N GLY A 227 -24.97 7.34 7.79
CA GLY A 227 -26.00 7.62 8.77
C GLY A 227 -25.47 8.24 10.07
N HIS A 228 -26.42 8.68 10.89
CA HIS A 228 -26.14 9.45 12.11
C HIS A 228 -25.26 8.72 13.14
N GLU A 229 -25.36 7.41 13.20
CA GLU A 229 -24.53 6.55 14.09
C GLU A 229 -23.03 6.63 13.79
N TRP A 230 -22.64 7.08 12.59
CA TRP A 230 -21.26 7.17 12.14
C TRP A 230 -20.64 8.58 12.23
N LEU A 231 -21.33 9.53 12.85
CA LEU A 231 -20.82 10.91 13.04
C LEU A 231 -19.48 10.94 13.77
N ILE A 232 -19.29 10.05 14.77
CA ILE A 232 -18.02 9.93 15.49
C ILE A 232 -16.89 9.51 14.55
N ALA A 233 -17.14 8.63 13.59
CA ALA A 233 -16.14 8.26 12.57
C ALA A 233 -15.83 9.45 11.65
N GLY A 234 -16.81 10.31 11.35
CA GLY A 234 -16.62 11.57 10.64
C GLY A 234 -15.70 12.53 11.39
N LEU A 235 -15.87 12.64 12.71
CA LEU A 235 -14.98 13.42 13.58
C LEU A 235 -13.55 12.85 13.58
N TYR A 236 -13.39 11.54 13.72
CA TYR A 236 -12.08 10.86 13.62
C TYR A 236 -11.44 11.11 12.26
N ALA A 237 -12.24 11.09 11.20
CA ALA A 237 -11.77 11.40 9.84
C ALA A 237 -11.24 12.83 9.76
N LYS A 238 -11.99 13.80 10.28
CA LYS A 238 -11.61 15.21 10.28
C LYS A 238 -10.29 15.46 11.00
N ILE A 239 -10.12 14.88 12.21
CA ILE A 239 -8.86 14.97 12.98
C ILE A 239 -7.70 14.31 12.21
N SER A 240 -7.95 13.20 11.49
CA SER A 240 -6.92 12.45 10.77
C SER A 240 -6.52 13.08 9.42
N ILE A 241 -7.29 14.01 8.84
CA ILE A 241 -7.02 14.61 7.53
C ILE A 241 -5.61 15.21 7.41
N PRO A 242 -5.08 15.98 8.38
CA PRO A 242 -3.72 16.51 8.29
C PRO A 242 -2.67 15.39 8.14
N LEU A 243 -2.83 14.27 8.85
CA LEU A 243 -1.96 13.11 8.73
C LEU A 243 -2.05 12.49 7.33
N PHE A 244 -3.27 12.36 6.77
CA PHE A 244 -3.45 11.81 5.42
C PHE A 244 -2.90 12.74 4.34
N ALA A 245 -3.00 14.06 4.51
CA ALA A 245 -2.38 15.03 3.63
C ALA A 245 -0.85 14.92 3.64
N ALA A 246 -0.25 14.82 4.83
CA ALA A 246 1.18 14.59 4.97
C ALA A 246 1.60 13.26 4.34
N ARG A 247 0.89 12.16 4.63
CA ARG A 247 1.12 10.84 4.03
C ARG A 247 1.02 10.86 2.51
N PHE A 248 0.06 11.57 1.95
CA PHE A 248 -0.11 11.72 0.51
C PHE A 248 1.14 12.33 -0.14
N ILE A 249 1.65 13.43 0.43
CA ILE A 249 2.85 14.10 -0.07
C ILE A 249 4.08 13.18 0.07
N VAL A 250 4.32 12.63 1.26
CA VAL A 250 5.48 11.79 1.55
C VAL A 250 5.48 10.51 0.71
N SER A 251 4.33 9.82 0.60
CA SER A 251 4.23 8.59 -0.19
C SER A 251 4.45 8.84 -1.68
N SER A 252 3.94 9.96 -2.21
CA SER A 252 4.15 10.36 -3.60
C SER A 252 5.61 10.63 -3.91
N LEU A 253 6.35 11.23 -2.97
CA LEU A 253 7.77 11.57 -3.11
C LEU A 253 8.72 10.44 -2.73
N SER A 254 8.26 9.34 -2.18
CA SER A 254 9.11 8.22 -1.72
C SER A 254 9.90 7.52 -2.85
N ALA A 255 9.56 7.78 -4.13
CA ALA A 255 10.38 7.35 -5.27
C ALA A 255 11.83 7.88 -5.21
N VAL A 256 12.05 9.01 -4.53
CA VAL A 256 13.39 9.63 -4.37
C VAL A 256 14.40 8.66 -3.73
N ASP A 257 13.96 7.92 -2.70
CA ASP A 257 14.84 6.96 -2.00
C ASP A 257 15.33 5.86 -2.95
N THR A 258 14.43 5.42 -3.84
CA THR A 258 14.73 4.40 -4.86
C THR A 258 15.63 4.98 -5.96
N ILE A 259 15.32 6.17 -6.48
CA ILE A 259 16.08 6.82 -7.54
C ILE A 259 17.48 7.19 -7.07
N CYS A 260 17.61 7.70 -5.85
CA CYS A 260 18.89 8.11 -5.26
C CYS A 260 19.70 6.95 -4.66
N GLU A 261 19.14 5.73 -4.65
CA GLU A 261 19.76 4.53 -4.06
C GLU A 261 20.11 4.71 -2.57
N LYS A 262 19.28 5.51 -1.82
CA LYS A 262 19.48 5.83 -0.40
C LYS A 262 18.57 5.00 0.52
N GLN A 263 18.50 3.68 0.32
CA GLN A 263 17.62 2.78 1.08
C GLN A 263 17.89 2.77 2.59
N HIS A 264 19.09 3.13 3.01
CA HIS A 264 19.43 3.25 4.45
C HIS A 264 18.64 4.38 5.12
N LEU A 265 18.42 5.51 4.43
CA LEU A 265 17.59 6.61 4.95
C LEU A 265 16.14 6.19 5.07
N PHE A 266 15.63 5.45 4.07
CA PHE A 266 14.28 4.88 4.10
C PHE A 266 14.10 3.91 5.27
N LEU A 267 15.09 3.07 5.56
CA LEU A 267 15.09 2.17 6.72
C LEU A 267 15.08 2.96 8.04
N ILE A 268 15.96 3.94 8.20
CA ILE A 268 16.05 4.77 9.43
C ILE A 268 14.71 5.48 9.66
N PHE A 269 14.13 6.09 8.62
CA PHE A 269 12.84 6.78 8.71
C PHE A 269 11.73 5.84 9.22
N ASN A 270 11.61 4.64 8.64
CA ASN A 270 10.57 3.70 9.05
C ASN A 270 10.80 3.12 10.45
N LEU A 271 12.05 2.93 10.88
CA LEU A 271 12.38 2.51 12.26
C LEU A 271 12.04 3.61 13.26
N VAL A 272 12.38 4.87 12.96
CA VAL A 272 12.02 6.01 13.81
C VAL A 272 10.50 6.12 13.90
N LEU A 273 9.79 6.01 12.79
CA LEU A 273 8.33 6.04 12.77
C LEU A 273 7.73 4.92 13.64
N LEU A 274 8.28 3.71 13.57
CA LEU A 274 7.85 2.59 14.41
C LEU A 274 8.07 2.88 15.90
N ILE A 275 9.24 3.37 16.27
CA ILE A 275 9.58 3.71 17.66
C ILE A 275 8.63 4.80 18.17
N VAL A 276 8.45 5.88 17.41
CA VAL A 276 7.56 6.99 17.77
C VAL A 276 6.13 6.50 17.94
N THR A 277 5.61 5.68 17.02
CA THR A 277 4.26 5.10 17.13
C THR A 277 4.09 4.30 18.42
N VAL A 278 5.03 3.42 18.73
CA VAL A 278 5.00 2.63 19.97
C VAL A 278 5.07 3.53 21.20
N MET A 279 5.93 4.54 21.20
CA MET A 279 6.04 5.51 22.32
C MET A 279 4.74 6.28 22.53
N ILE A 280 4.09 6.77 21.47
CA ILE A 280 2.80 7.48 21.57
C ILE A 280 1.76 6.59 22.26
N PHE A 281 1.64 5.31 21.86
CA PHE A 281 0.70 4.39 22.49
C PHE A 281 1.01 4.17 23.98
N PHE A 282 2.27 4.04 24.37
CA PHE A 282 2.64 3.87 25.79
C PHE A 282 2.36 5.11 26.64
N ILE A 283 2.56 6.30 26.09
CA ILE A 283 2.36 7.58 26.79
C ILE A 283 0.86 7.88 26.92
N PHE A 284 0.09 7.72 25.84
CA PHE A 284 -1.31 8.16 25.76
C PHE A 284 -2.34 7.03 25.92
N LYS A 285 -1.93 5.81 26.32
CA LYS A 285 -2.82 4.66 26.52
C LYS A 285 -4.01 4.90 27.46
N SER A 286 -3.89 5.86 28.39
CA SER A 286 -4.93 6.19 29.38
C SER A 286 -5.74 7.44 28.99
N SER A 287 -5.47 8.05 27.82
CA SER A 287 -6.20 9.21 27.32
C SER A 287 -7.48 8.77 26.62
N ASP A 288 -8.44 9.70 26.47
CA ASP A 288 -9.57 9.48 25.57
C ASP A 288 -9.08 9.35 24.12
N PHE A 289 -9.79 8.55 23.30
CA PHE A 289 -9.37 8.24 21.93
C PHE A 289 -9.30 9.47 21.03
N ILE A 290 -10.18 10.46 21.23
CA ILE A 290 -10.14 11.73 20.51
C ILE A 290 -8.84 12.48 20.83
N THR A 291 -8.48 12.58 22.10
CA THR A 291 -7.22 13.19 22.54
C THR A 291 -6.01 12.42 21.96
N PHE A 292 -6.06 11.10 21.97
CA PHE A 292 -5.03 10.24 21.36
C PHE A 292 -4.82 10.50 19.86
N LEU A 293 -5.89 10.79 19.10
CA LEU A 293 -5.80 11.06 17.66
C LEU A 293 -5.10 12.37 17.29
N TYR A 294 -4.96 13.30 18.24
CA TYR A 294 -4.23 14.56 18.01
C TYR A 294 -2.71 14.41 18.11
N TYR A 295 -2.21 13.30 18.64
CA TYR A 295 -0.78 12.98 18.79
C TYR A 295 -0.33 11.90 17.82
#